data_2381e1352b4d398d90d2880616a8a392
#
_entry.id   2381e1352b4d398d90d2880616a8a392
#
_cell.length_a   1.000
_cell.length_b   1.000
_cell.length_c   1.000
_cell.angle_alpha   90.00
_cell.angle_beta   90.00
_cell.angle_gamma   90.00
#
_symmetry.space_group_name_H-M   'P 1'
#
loop_
_entity.id
_entity.type
_entity.pdbx_description
1 polymer ?
#
loop_
_entity_poly.entity_id
_entity_poly.type
_entity_poly.pdbx_seq_one_letter_code
_entity_poly.pdbx_strand_id
1 'polypeptide(L)'
;MRSGSLGKYVKLADDYKLSYFEVILVSSRQMVKSESEEPSLRLAVLIDADNAQATVIEALLAEIARFGEATVKRIYGDFTANASSSWKKVLQKYAIKPVQQFAYTTGKNATDSALIIDAMDLLYTRKFDGFCLITSDSDFTGLAMRLREEGLTVYGFGEKKTPDAFRNACHKFVFTEILRSNVASKSRESPTETKAKKKTTKIKTAVKEVEQKPEFPEEFVLSALEQSVDDTGWASLGVFGSYLTKLQPDFDSRLYGYKKLSDLVKAKKNLFDIEERQTSGSSRKVLYLRAKN
;
A
#
# COMPACT_ATOMS: atom_id res chain seq x y z
N MET A 1 -16.48 7.01 34.58
CA MET A 1 -17.65 6.14 34.80
C MET A 1 -17.47 4.86 34.03
N ARG A 2 -16.90 3.81 34.66
CA ARG A 2 -16.74 2.45 34.10
C ARG A 2 -17.12 1.41 35.14
N SER A 3 -18.43 1.35 35.48
CA SER A 3 -18.96 0.37 36.46
C SER A 3 -19.74 -0.79 35.82
N GLY A 4 -19.87 -0.83 34.49
CA GLY A 4 -20.69 -1.82 33.79
C GLY A 4 -20.01 -3.18 33.48
N SER A 5 -18.69 -3.26 33.55
CA SER A 5 -17.95 -4.47 33.18
C SER A 5 -17.82 -5.47 34.34
N LEU A 6 -17.58 -5.00 35.57
CA LEU A 6 -17.39 -5.88 36.73
C LEU A 6 -18.64 -6.71 37.08
N GLY A 7 -19.84 -6.13 36.89
CA GLY A 7 -21.10 -6.83 37.21
C GLY A 7 -21.38 -8.08 36.36
N LYS A 8 -20.88 -8.13 35.12
CA LYS A 8 -21.02 -9.31 34.25
C LYS A 8 -20.14 -10.49 34.72
N TYR A 9 -18.97 -10.23 35.25
CA TYR A 9 -18.03 -11.28 35.66
C TYR A 9 -18.38 -11.86 37.03
N VAL A 10 -18.96 -11.05 37.92
CA VAL A 10 -19.47 -11.55 39.21
C VAL A 10 -20.63 -12.51 39.00
N LYS A 11 -21.54 -12.25 38.05
CA LYS A 11 -22.66 -13.13 37.73
C LYS A 11 -22.20 -14.45 37.10
N LEU A 12 -21.14 -14.47 36.31
CA LEU A 12 -20.52 -15.68 35.74
C LEU A 12 -19.84 -16.54 36.82
N ALA A 13 -19.27 -15.92 37.85
CA ALA A 13 -18.63 -16.65 38.99
C ALA A 13 -19.66 -17.43 39.81
N ASP A 14 -20.84 -16.85 40.01
CA ASP A 14 -21.94 -17.51 40.73
C ASP A 14 -22.56 -18.70 39.96
N ASP A 15 -22.69 -18.56 38.62
CA ASP A 15 -23.27 -19.60 37.76
C ASP A 15 -22.37 -20.83 37.59
N TYR A 16 -21.03 -20.69 37.67
CA TYR A 16 -20.06 -21.76 37.43
C TYR A 16 -19.24 -22.17 38.64
N LYS A 17 -19.52 -21.66 39.86
CA LYS A 17 -18.79 -21.96 41.13
C LYS A 17 -17.26 -21.78 40.98
N LEU A 18 -16.82 -20.82 40.16
CA LEU A 18 -15.39 -20.52 39.96
C LEU A 18 -14.85 -19.71 41.12
N SER A 19 -13.62 -20.02 41.56
CA SER A 19 -12.95 -19.23 42.59
C SER A 19 -12.61 -17.83 42.06
N TYR A 20 -12.58 -16.85 42.96
CA TYR A 20 -12.25 -15.44 42.62
C TYR A 20 -10.90 -15.33 41.88
N PHE A 21 -10.00 -16.26 42.15
CA PHE A 21 -8.68 -16.35 41.54
C PHE A 21 -8.76 -16.82 40.08
N GLU A 22 -9.66 -17.75 39.76
CA GLU A 22 -9.86 -18.24 38.37
C GLU A 22 -10.52 -17.20 37.50
N VAL A 23 -11.44 -16.40 38.04
CA VAL A 23 -12.07 -15.27 37.30
C VAL A 23 -11.05 -14.19 36.96
N ILE A 24 -10.11 -13.91 37.88
CA ILE A 24 -9.00 -12.97 37.61
C ILE A 24 -8.04 -13.55 36.55
N LEU A 25 -7.76 -14.84 36.59
CA LEU A 25 -6.86 -15.50 35.64
C LEU A 25 -7.46 -15.57 34.22
N VAL A 26 -8.77 -15.81 34.11
CA VAL A 26 -9.49 -15.77 32.81
C VAL A 26 -9.57 -14.35 32.28
N SER A 27 -9.86 -13.36 33.13
CA SER A 27 -9.89 -11.95 32.76
C SER A 27 -8.50 -11.45 32.32
N SER A 28 -7.42 -11.82 33.02
CA SER A 28 -6.05 -11.46 32.64
C SER A 28 -5.60 -12.15 31.36
N ARG A 29 -5.98 -13.42 31.11
CA ARG A 29 -5.70 -14.11 29.84
C ARG A 29 -6.45 -13.52 28.66
N GLN A 30 -7.69 -13.04 28.86
CA GLN A 30 -8.43 -12.32 27.82
C GLN A 30 -7.87 -10.91 27.56
N MET A 31 -7.41 -10.19 28.61
CA MET A 31 -6.71 -8.90 28.43
C MET A 31 -5.38 -9.04 27.69
N VAL A 32 -4.60 -10.08 27.98
CA VAL A 32 -3.30 -10.32 27.30
C VAL A 32 -3.49 -10.73 25.83
N LYS A 33 -4.65 -11.30 25.46
CA LYS A 33 -4.95 -11.67 24.06
C LYS A 33 -5.49 -10.51 23.22
N SER A 34 -5.91 -9.39 23.84
CA SER A 34 -6.44 -8.21 23.16
C SER A 34 -5.44 -7.08 22.90
N GLU A 35 -4.19 -7.19 23.35
CA GLU A 35 -3.18 -6.12 23.23
C GLU A 35 -2.24 -6.23 22.02
N SER A 36 -2.43 -7.18 21.08
CA SER A 36 -1.46 -7.39 20.01
C SER A 36 -1.97 -7.34 18.56
N GLU A 37 -3.24 -7.10 18.30
CA GLU A 37 -3.70 -6.90 16.91
C GLU A 37 -4.45 -5.57 16.82
N GLU A 38 -3.76 -4.51 16.39
CA GLU A 38 -4.46 -3.35 15.83
C GLU A 38 -5.35 -3.86 14.69
N PRO A 39 -6.65 -3.50 14.67
CA PRO A 39 -7.55 -3.97 13.65
C PRO A 39 -7.01 -3.55 12.27
N SER A 40 -6.75 -4.54 11.42
CA SER A 40 -6.30 -4.29 10.06
C SER A 40 -7.35 -3.48 9.30
N LEU A 41 -6.94 -2.43 8.59
CA LEU A 41 -7.84 -1.60 7.79
C LEU A 41 -8.55 -2.46 6.73
N ARG A 42 -9.86 -2.32 6.62
CA ARG A 42 -10.67 -2.99 5.59
C ARG A 42 -10.65 -2.15 4.32
N LEU A 43 -10.07 -2.70 3.26
CA LEU A 43 -9.83 -1.98 2.02
C LEU A 43 -10.74 -2.49 0.89
N ALA A 44 -11.33 -1.55 0.14
CA ALA A 44 -11.97 -1.82 -1.14
C ALA A 44 -10.96 -1.60 -2.27
N VAL A 45 -10.64 -2.66 -3.01
CA VAL A 45 -9.67 -2.67 -4.11
C VAL A 45 -10.41 -2.62 -5.44
N LEU A 46 -10.27 -1.51 -6.17
CA LEU A 46 -10.94 -1.24 -7.43
C LEU A 46 -9.88 -1.08 -8.53
N ILE A 47 -9.97 -1.93 -9.55
CA ILE A 47 -8.96 -2.08 -10.59
C ILE A 47 -9.57 -1.66 -11.94
N ASP A 48 -8.98 -0.70 -12.57
CA ASP A 48 -9.27 -0.33 -13.95
C ASP A 48 -8.46 -1.26 -14.88
N ALA A 49 -9.15 -2.12 -15.65
CA ALA A 49 -8.52 -3.12 -16.51
C ALA A 49 -7.82 -2.50 -17.72
N ASP A 50 -8.24 -1.31 -18.15
CA ASP A 50 -7.68 -0.62 -19.30
C ASP A 50 -6.31 -0.02 -18.98
N ASN A 51 -6.09 0.32 -17.70
CA ASN A 51 -4.85 0.92 -17.21
C ASN A 51 -3.97 -0.05 -16.38
N ALA A 52 -4.52 -1.18 -15.91
CA ALA A 52 -3.76 -2.14 -15.13
C ALA A 52 -3.24 -3.30 -16.00
N GLN A 53 -2.17 -3.94 -15.53
CA GLN A 53 -1.62 -5.14 -16.18
C GLN A 53 -1.77 -6.37 -15.29
N ALA A 54 -2.29 -7.46 -15.87
CA ALA A 54 -2.48 -8.72 -15.16
C ALA A 54 -1.19 -9.28 -14.50
N THR A 55 -0.04 -8.98 -15.08
CA THR A 55 1.27 -9.46 -14.63
C THR A 55 1.73 -8.86 -13.31
N VAL A 56 1.21 -7.69 -12.92
CA VAL A 56 1.61 -7.01 -11.67
C VAL A 56 0.67 -7.30 -10.51
N ILE A 57 -0.45 -7.96 -10.73
CA ILE A 57 -1.51 -8.14 -9.72
C ILE A 57 -1.01 -8.88 -8.47
N GLU A 58 -0.15 -9.88 -8.61
CA GLU A 58 0.42 -10.59 -7.46
C GLU A 58 1.21 -9.66 -6.55
N ALA A 59 2.12 -8.88 -7.13
CA ALA A 59 2.94 -7.93 -6.39
C ALA A 59 2.10 -6.76 -5.84
N LEU A 60 1.08 -6.34 -6.59
CA LEU A 60 0.15 -5.30 -6.18
C LEU A 60 -0.66 -5.74 -4.95
N LEU A 61 -1.25 -6.92 -4.95
CA LEU A 61 -1.98 -7.44 -3.80
C LEU A 61 -1.08 -7.67 -2.58
N ALA A 62 0.18 -8.09 -2.80
CA ALA A 62 1.17 -8.18 -1.74
C ALA A 62 1.54 -6.81 -1.15
N GLU A 63 1.57 -5.76 -1.97
CA GLU A 63 1.80 -4.39 -1.48
C GLU A 63 0.56 -3.87 -0.72
N ILE A 64 -0.66 -4.10 -1.23
CA ILE A 64 -1.92 -3.73 -0.57
C ILE A 64 -2.03 -4.39 0.81
N ALA A 65 -1.63 -5.65 0.94
CA ALA A 65 -1.65 -6.37 2.22
C ALA A 65 -0.76 -5.72 3.32
N ARG A 66 0.14 -4.81 2.97
CA ARG A 66 0.92 -4.00 3.93
C ARG A 66 0.13 -2.82 4.50
N PHE A 67 -0.92 -2.42 3.81
CA PHE A 67 -1.77 -1.30 4.21
C PHE A 67 -3.03 -1.77 4.94
N GLY A 68 -3.53 -2.98 4.62
CA GLY A 68 -4.73 -3.51 5.23
C GLY A 68 -5.22 -4.78 4.53
N GLU A 69 -6.42 -5.22 4.90
CA GLU A 69 -7.09 -6.38 4.33
C GLU A 69 -7.91 -5.98 3.11
N ALA A 70 -7.63 -6.60 1.95
CA ALA A 70 -8.42 -6.42 0.72
C ALA A 70 -9.77 -7.17 0.83
N THR A 71 -10.73 -6.57 1.53
CA THR A 71 -12.06 -7.15 1.79
C THR A 71 -12.91 -7.25 0.51
N VAL A 72 -12.83 -6.25 -0.37
CA VAL A 72 -13.44 -6.24 -1.70
C VAL A 72 -12.34 -6.10 -2.75
N LYS A 73 -12.42 -6.93 -3.79
CA LYS A 73 -11.53 -6.87 -4.96
C LYS A 73 -12.39 -6.92 -6.21
N ARG A 74 -12.45 -5.83 -6.96
CA ARG A 74 -13.21 -5.71 -8.21
C ARG A 74 -12.33 -5.16 -9.32
N ILE A 75 -12.58 -5.64 -10.53
CA ILE A 75 -11.93 -5.13 -11.75
C ILE A 75 -12.99 -4.79 -12.78
N TYR A 76 -12.84 -3.65 -13.41
CA TYR A 76 -13.78 -3.07 -14.36
C TYR A 76 -13.15 -3.06 -15.74
N GLY A 77 -13.91 -3.49 -16.75
CA GLY A 77 -13.43 -3.53 -18.13
C GLY A 77 -14.29 -4.37 -19.05
N ASP A 78 -13.94 -4.38 -20.33
CA ASP A 78 -14.57 -5.27 -21.31
C ASP A 78 -13.78 -6.58 -21.43
N PHE A 79 -14.32 -7.66 -20.84
CA PHE A 79 -13.68 -8.98 -20.83
C PHE A 79 -14.12 -9.87 -22.01
N THR A 80 -14.87 -9.35 -22.98
CA THR A 80 -15.30 -10.08 -24.17
C THR A 80 -14.21 -10.16 -25.24
N ALA A 81 -13.28 -9.21 -25.26
CA ALA A 81 -12.19 -9.16 -26.21
C ALA A 81 -11.10 -10.22 -25.93
N ASN A 82 -10.40 -10.69 -26.97
CA ASN A 82 -9.30 -11.66 -26.84
C ASN A 82 -8.13 -11.16 -25.95
N ALA A 83 -7.94 -9.85 -25.83
CA ALA A 83 -6.94 -9.25 -24.96
C ALA A 83 -7.17 -9.57 -23.47
N SER A 84 -8.40 -9.90 -23.09
CA SER A 84 -8.80 -10.22 -21.71
C SER A 84 -8.38 -11.62 -21.25
N SER A 85 -7.85 -12.46 -22.13
CA SER A 85 -7.46 -13.84 -21.78
C SER A 85 -6.40 -13.91 -20.67
N SER A 86 -5.51 -12.92 -20.58
CA SER A 86 -4.51 -12.79 -19.52
C SER A 86 -5.13 -12.60 -18.13
N TRP A 87 -6.28 -11.92 -18.07
CA TRP A 87 -7.00 -11.67 -16.83
C TRP A 87 -7.70 -12.92 -16.28
N LYS A 88 -8.24 -13.80 -17.12
CA LYS A 88 -9.06 -14.94 -16.70
C LYS A 88 -8.40 -15.78 -15.60
N LYS A 89 -7.12 -16.14 -15.78
CA LYS A 89 -6.36 -16.94 -14.79
C LYS A 89 -6.10 -16.16 -13.51
N VAL A 90 -5.80 -14.87 -13.63
CA VAL A 90 -5.50 -13.97 -12.51
C VAL A 90 -6.75 -13.73 -11.66
N LEU A 91 -7.88 -13.46 -12.28
CA LEU A 91 -9.15 -13.24 -11.60
C LEU A 91 -9.54 -14.43 -10.71
N GLN A 92 -9.43 -15.64 -11.26
CA GLN A 92 -9.70 -16.87 -10.52
C GLN A 92 -8.69 -17.09 -9.38
N LYS A 93 -7.39 -16.96 -9.68
CA LYS A 93 -6.31 -17.21 -8.69
C LYS A 93 -6.44 -16.30 -7.46
N TYR A 94 -6.79 -15.03 -7.65
CA TYR A 94 -6.81 -14.03 -6.56
C TYR A 94 -8.21 -13.67 -6.08
N ALA A 95 -9.25 -14.39 -6.56
CA ALA A 95 -10.66 -14.13 -6.24
C ALA A 95 -11.03 -12.65 -6.46
N ILE A 96 -10.73 -12.12 -7.66
CA ILE A 96 -11.08 -10.77 -8.08
C ILE A 96 -12.39 -10.86 -8.86
N LYS A 97 -13.41 -10.10 -8.46
CA LYS A 97 -14.71 -10.06 -9.13
C LYS A 97 -14.65 -9.18 -10.38
N PRO A 98 -14.83 -9.72 -11.59
CA PRO A 98 -14.96 -8.90 -12.78
C PRO A 98 -16.31 -8.19 -12.81
N VAL A 99 -16.30 -6.92 -13.20
CA VAL A 99 -17.48 -6.09 -13.51
C VAL A 99 -17.41 -5.79 -14.99
N GLN A 100 -18.22 -6.51 -15.77
CA GLN A 100 -18.25 -6.38 -17.23
C GLN A 100 -18.90 -5.06 -17.63
N GLN A 101 -18.20 -4.31 -18.48
CA GLN A 101 -18.73 -3.14 -19.16
C GLN A 101 -18.62 -3.35 -20.68
N PHE A 102 -19.76 -3.27 -21.39
CA PHE A 102 -19.74 -3.36 -22.85
C PHE A 102 -19.42 -1.99 -23.45
N ALA A 103 -18.44 -1.94 -24.32
CA ALA A 103 -18.13 -0.75 -25.09
C ALA A 103 -19.18 -0.58 -26.23
N TYR A 104 -20.32 0.03 -25.91
CA TYR A 104 -21.35 0.31 -26.92
C TYR A 104 -20.90 1.32 -28.00
N THR A 105 -19.91 2.15 -27.69
CA THR A 105 -19.28 3.10 -28.60
C THR A 105 -17.80 3.22 -28.26
N THR A 106 -16.95 3.15 -29.28
CA THR A 106 -15.50 3.36 -29.14
C THR A 106 -15.19 4.74 -28.54
N GLY A 107 -14.33 4.78 -27.52
CA GLY A 107 -13.84 6.03 -26.93
C GLY A 107 -14.75 6.68 -25.88
N LYS A 108 -15.70 5.93 -25.28
CA LYS A 108 -16.47 6.44 -24.13
C LYS A 108 -16.02 5.77 -22.83
N ASN A 109 -15.93 6.55 -21.75
CA ASN A 109 -15.50 6.20 -20.39
C ASN A 109 -16.56 5.36 -19.63
N ALA A 110 -17.11 4.32 -20.28
CA ALA A 110 -18.14 3.47 -19.66
C ALA A 110 -17.58 2.67 -18.47
N THR A 111 -16.35 2.21 -18.61
CA THR A 111 -15.60 1.48 -17.55
C THR A 111 -15.36 2.40 -16.34
N ASP A 112 -14.89 3.62 -16.58
CA ASP A 112 -14.60 4.60 -15.54
C ASP A 112 -15.84 4.99 -14.77
N SER A 113 -16.94 5.27 -15.49
CA SER A 113 -18.24 5.60 -14.89
C SER A 113 -18.74 4.46 -14.00
N ALA A 114 -18.62 3.21 -14.44
CA ALA A 114 -19.02 2.05 -13.64
C ALA A 114 -18.18 1.89 -12.37
N LEU A 115 -16.87 2.10 -12.47
CA LEU A 115 -15.96 2.08 -11.32
C LEU A 115 -16.33 3.19 -10.32
N ILE A 116 -16.58 4.42 -10.80
CA ILE A 116 -16.96 5.56 -9.95
C ILE A 116 -18.29 5.29 -9.23
N ILE A 117 -19.31 4.82 -9.93
CA ILE A 117 -20.63 4.51 -9.35
C ILE A 117 -20.47 3.44 -8.25
N ASP A 118 -19.79 2.35 -8.56
CA ASP A 118 -19.60 1.25 -7.60
C ASP A 118 -18.72 1.68 -6.41
N ALA A 119 -17.72 2.55 -6.61
CA ALA A 119 -16.95 3.13 -5.53
C ALA A 119 -17.84 3.96 -4.58
N MET A 120 -18.75 4.78 -5.13
CA MET A 120 -19.69 5.56 -4.35
C MET A 120 -20.69 4.66 -3.60
N ASP A 121 -21.19 3.61 -4.22
CA ASP A 121 -22.04 2.62 -3.54
C ASP A 121 -21.32 1.97 -2.37
N LEU A 122 -20.06 1.54 -2.57
CA LEU A 122 -19.23 0.96 -1.51
C LEU A 122 -18.94 1.97 -0.39
N LEU A 123 -18.69 3.24 -0.71
CA LEU A 123 -18.51 4.33 0.25
C LEU A 123 -19.70 4.42 1.21
N TYR A 124 -20.91 4.48 0.66
CA TYR A 124 -22.12 4.63 1.46
C TYR A 124 -22.48 3.40 2.30
N THR A 125 -21.87 2.23 2.03
CA THR A 125 -22.02 1.07 2.95
C THR A 125 -21.37 1.30 4.30
N ARG A 126 -20.42 2.23 4.42
CA ARG A 126 -19.63 2.53 5.63
C ARG A 126 -18.92 1.31 6.23
N LYS A 127 -18.54 0.34 5.37
CA LYS A 127 -17.89 -0.92 5.78
C LYS A 127 -16.39 -0.92 5.61
N PHE A 128 -15.83 0.11 4.97
CA PHE A 128 -14.42 0.19 4.59
C PHE A 128 -13.74 1.35 5.31
N ASP A 129 -12.46 1.15 5.61
CA ASP A 129 -11.61 2.15 6.23
C ASP A 129 -10.75 2.86 5.16
N GLY A 130 -10.70 2.30 3.94
CA GLY A 130 -10.00 2.90 2.81
C GLY A 130 -10.27 2.23 1.47
N PHE A 131 -9.75 2.87 0.43
CA PHE A 131 -9.85 2.44 -0.97
C PHE A 131 -8.47 2.33 -1.59
N CYS A 132 -8.28 1.29 -2.42
CA CYS A 132 -7.15 1.16 -3.33
C CYS A 132 -7.67 1.37 -4.75
N LEU A 133 -7.20 2.43 -5.42
CA LEU A 133 -7.56 2.76 -6.80
C LEU A 133 -6.37 2.40 -7.69
N ILE A 134 -6.58 1.45 -8.61
CA ILE A 134 -5.53 0.94 -9.51
C ILE A 134 -5.84 1.44 -10.91
N THR A 135 -5.28 2.60 -11.24
CA THR A 135 -5.43 3.29 -12.52
C THR A 135 -4.31 4.29 -12.72
N SER A 136 -4.07 4.71 -13.96
CA SER A 136 -3.17 5.82 -14.33
C SER A 136 -3.93 7.02 -14.91
N ASP A 137 -5.26 6.99 -14.85
CA ASP A 137 -6.10 8.02 -15.41
C ASP A 137 -6.39 9.14 -14.40
N SER A 138 -6.28 10.37 -14.85
CA SER A 138 -6.59 11.59 -14.08
C SER A 138 -8.08 11.77 -13.80
N ASP A 139 -8.97 11.13 -14.56
CA ASP A 139 -10.41 11.26 -14.42
C ASP A 139 -10.89 10.74 -13.05
N PHE A 140 -10.12 9.87 -12.40
CA PHE A 140 -10.37 9.39 -11.04
C PHE A 140 -9.90 10.36 -9.92
N THR A 141 -9.31 11.51 -10.26
CA THR A 141 -8.88 12.52 -9.28
C THR A 141 -10.04 12.97 -8.41
N GLY A 142 -11.19 13.28 -9.01
CA GLY A 142 -12.40 13.69 -8.29
C GLY A 142 -12.92 12.61 -7.35
N LEU A 143 -12.87 11.33 -7.76
CA LEU A 143 -13.23 10.21 -6.89
C LEU A 143 -12.29 10.11 -5.68
N ALA A 144 -10.98 10.18 -5.90
CA ALA A 144 -10.00 10.11 -4.81
C ALA A 144 -10.20 11.24 -3.78
N MET A 145 -10.44 12.48 -4.25
CA MET A 145 -10.75 13.61 -3.39
C MET A 145 -12.05 13.38 -2.60
N ARG A 146 -13.12 12.92 -3.26
CA ARG A 146 -14.40 12.64 -2.61
C ARG A 146 -14.30 11.59 -1.51
N LEU A 147 -13.57 10.49 -1.74
CA LEU A 147 -13.32 9.45 -0.73
C LEU A 147 -12.57 10.01 0.48
N ARG A 148 -11.60 10.89 0.26
CA ARG A 148 -10.83 11.55 1.33
C ARG A 148 -11.68 12.53 2.14
N GLU A 149 -12.57 13.28 1.50
CA GLU A 149 -13.53 14.20 2.16
C GLU A 149 -14.43 13.44 3.15
N GLU A 150 -14.77 12.17 2.84
CA GLU A 150 -15.52 11.29 3.74
C GLU A 150 -14.65 10.64 4.84
N GLY A 151 -13.38 11.04 4.94
CA GLY A 151 -12.46 10.58 5.98
C GLY A 151 -11.80 9.21 5.70
N LEU A 152 -11.95 8.67 4.49
CA LEU A 152 -11.37 7.38 4.13
C LEU A 152 -9.93 7.51 3.62
N THR A 153 -9.11 6.50 3.90
CA THR A 153 -7.76 6.45 3.36
C THR A 153 -7.78 6.02 1.90
N VAL A 154 -7.09 6.76 1.01
CA VAL A 154 -6.99 6.44 -0.41
C VAL A 154 -5.56 6.10 -0.78
N TYR A 155 -5.36 4.89 -1.31
CA TYR A 155 -4.11 4.39 -1.85
C TYR A 155 -4.20 4.32 -3.37
N GLY A 156 -3.37 5.08 -4.09
CA GLY A 156 -3.29 5.05 -5.55
C GLY A 156 -2.20 4.10 -6.02
N PHE A 157 -2.46 3.40 -7.12
CA PHE A 157 -1.48 2.56 -7.81
C PHE A 157 -1.58 2.82 -9.31
N GLY A 158 -0.49 3.24 -9.92
CA GLY A 158 -0.47 3.56 -11.35
C GLY A 158 0.94 3.58 -11.91
N GLU A 159 1.04 3.85 -13.19
CA GLU A 159 2.32 3.98 -13.89
C GLU A 159 2.97 5.35 -13.66
N LYS A 160 4.27 5.48 -13.94
CA LYS A 160 5.01 6.76 -13.85
C LYS A 160 4.40 7.90 -14.65
N LYS A 161 3.66 7.59 -15.72
CA LYS A 161 2.94 8.56 -16.54
C LYS A 161 1.70 9.17 -15.87
N THR A 162 1.27 8.62 -14.71
CA THR A 162 0.09 9.09 -13.98
C THR A 162 0.23 10.57 -13.61
N PRO A 163 -0.75 11.42 -13.93
CA PRO A 163 -0.70 12.86 -13.65
C PRO A 163 -0.59 13.16 -12.15
N ASP A 164 0.11 14.24 -11.82
CA ASP A 164 0.34 14.72 -10.46
C ASP A 164 -0.96 14.95 -9.69
N ALA A 165 -2.00 15.45 -10.39
CA ALA A 165 -3.30 15.70 -9.78
C ALA A 165 -3.87 14.44 -9.10
N PHE A 166 -3.85 13.29 -9.78
CA PHE A 166 -4.34 12.05 -9.20
C PHE A 166 -3.40 11.52 -8.09
N ARG A 167 -2.07 11.60 -8.31
CA ARG A 167 -1.10 11.18 -7.30
C ARG A 167 -1.27 11.96 -6.00
N ASN A 168 -1.41 13.29 -6.08
CA ASN A 168 -1.60 14.17 -4.92
C ASN A 168 -2.99 14.06 -4.27
N ALA A 169 -3.99 13.58 -5.02
CA ALA A 169 -5.31 13.27 -4.47
C ALA A 169 -5.29 12.01 -3.58
N CYS A 170 -4.26 11.18 -3.61
CA CYS A 170 -4.11 10.00 -2.75
C CYS A 170 -3.42 10.34 -1.43
N HIS A 171 -3.63 9.51 -0.40
CA HIS A 171 -2.81 9.56 0.82
C HIS A 171 -1.43 8.96 0.58
N LYS A 172 -1.35 7.94 -0.27
CA LYS A 172 -0.12 7.34 -0.74
C LYS A 172 -0.32 6.85 -2.17
N PHE A 173 0.69 7.06 -3.01
CA PHE A 173 0.72 6.56 -4.38
C PHE A 173 1.91 5.62 -4.58
N VAL A 174 1.69 4.49 -5.24
CA VAL A 174 2.73 3.49 -5.52
C VAL A 174 2.84 3.26 -7.01
N PHE A 175 4.02 3.47 -7.56
CA PHE A 175 4.29 3.22 -8.97
C PHE A 175 4.37 1.71 -9.25
N THR A 176 3.61 1.23 -10.24
CA THR A 176 3.56 -0.19 -10.59
C THR A 176 4.88 -0.73 -11.12
N GLU A 177 5.75 0.13 -11.66
CA GLU A 177 7.11 -0.24 -12.10
C GLU A 177 7.98 -0.74 -10.94
N ILE A 178 7.82 -0.17 -9.74
CA ILE A 178 8.53 -0.65 -8.55
C ILE A 178 8.13 -2.10 -8.23
N LEU A 179 6.87 -2.44 -8.45
CA LEU A 179 6.34 -3.77 -8.19
C LEU A 179 6.84 -4.79 -9.20
N ARG A 180 7.01 -4.40 -10.48
CA ARG A 180 7.58 -5.26 -11.54
C ARG A 180 9.03 -5.63 -11.29
N SER A 181 9.85 -4.68 -10.84
CA SER A 181 11.28 -4.92 -10.58
C SER A 181 11.50 -5.97 -9.49
N ASN A 182 10.61 -6.04 -8.49
CA ASN A 182 10.66 -7.02 -7.41
C ASN A 182 10.32 -8.46 -7.88
N VAL A 183 9.49 -8.61 -8.92
CA VAL A 183 9.16 -9.92 -9.50
C VAL A 183 10.34 -10.46 -10.32
N ALA A 184 11.00 -9.61 -11.09
CA ALA A 184 12.15 -9.98 -11.91
C ALA A 184 13.38 -10.40 -11.09
N SER A 185 13.58 -9.85 -9.90
CA SER A 185 14.68 -10.22 -9.00
C SER A 185 14.45 -11.58 -8.32
N LYS A 186 13.21 -11.93 -7.97
CA LYS A 186 12.87 -13.23 -7.37
C LYS A 186 13.01 -14.41 -8.33
N SER A 187 12.83 -14.19 -9.64
CA SER A 187 12.96 -15.26 -10.65
C SER A 187 14.42 -15.59 -11.03
N ARG A 188 15.41 -14.85 -10.51
CA ARG A 188 16.85 -15.09 -10.78
C ARG A 188 17.58 -15.90 -9.71
N GLU A 189 16.93 -16.25 -8.61
CA GLU A 189 17.53 -17.00 -7.50
C GLU A 189 17.25 -18.51 -7.48
N SER A 190 16.84 -19.10 -8.61
CA SER A 190 16.77 -20.57 -8.71
C SER A 190 17.78 -21.07 -9.75
N PRO A 191 18.90 -21.68 -9.34
CA PRO A 191 19.79 -22.34 -10.29
C PRO A 191 19.27 -23.75 -10.58
N THR A 192 18.76 -23.98 -11.76
CA THR A 192 18.67 -25.34 -12.29
C THR A 192 19.43 -25.37 -13.62
N GLU A 193 20.58 -26.01 -13.57
CA GLU A 193 21.35 -26.39 -14.74
C GLU A 193 20.54 -27.34 -15.62
N THR A 194 20.35 -26.99 -16.86
CA THR A 194 20.23 -28.01 -17.93
C THR A 194 20.79 -27.46 -19.25
N LYS A 195 21.76 -28.19 -19.76
CA LYS A 195 22.45 -27.95 -21.03
C LYS A 195 21.55 -28.18 -22.24
N ALA A 196 21.75 -27.35 -23.23
CA ALA A 196 21.92 -27.71 -24.66
C ALA A 196 20.94 -27.12 -25.68
N LYS A 197 21.56 -26.45 -26.57
CA LYS A 197 21.52 -26.40 -28.05
C LYS A 197 21.04 -25.11 -28.69
N LYS A 198 22.03 -24.50 -29.35
CA LYS A 198 21.95 -23.41 -30.34
C LYS A 198 20.84 -23.62 -31.38
N LYS A 199 20.03 -22.59 -31.60
CA LYS A 199 19.55 -22.22 -32.95
C LYS A 199 19.45 -20.71 -33.03
N THR A 200 20.20 -20.15 -33.90
CA THR A 200 20.27 -18.75 -34.31
C THR A 200 18.98 -18.34 -35.01
N THR A 201 18.27 -17.36 -34.46
CA THR A 201 17.29 -16.62 -35.24
C THR A 201 17.37 -15.13 -34.86
N LYS A 202 17.52 -14.29 -35.87
CA LYS A 202 17.71 -12.84 -35.79
C LYS A 202 16.64 -12.18 -34.93
N ILE A 203 17.05 -11.63 -33.81
CA ILE A 203 16.21 -10.78 -32.96
C ILE A 203 16.49 -9.34 -33.36
N LYS A 204 15.43 -8.66 -33.83
CA LYS A 204 15.40 -7.22 -34.02
C LYS A 204 15.76 -6.53 -32.72
N THR A 205 16.70 -5.62 -32.80
CA THR A 205 17.18 -4.75 -31.72
C THR A 205 16.02 -3.94 -31.14
N ALA A 206 15.42 -4.41 -30.07
CA ALA A 206 14.64 -3.57 -29.20
C ALA A 206 15.61 -2.74 -28.38
N VAL A 207 15.60 -1.43 -28.59
CA VAL A 207 16.34 -0.45 -27.79
C VAL A 207 15.90 -0.65 -26.35
N LYS A 208 16.80 -1.12 -25.49
CA LYS A 208 16.63 -1.04 -24.05
C LYS A 208 16.67 0.43 -23.70
N GLU A 209 15.52 1.05 -23.46
CA GLU A 209 15.47 2.27 -22.68
C GLU A 209 16.13 1.96 -21.33
N VAL A 210 17.27 2.56 -21.12
CA VAL A 210 17.94 2.60 -19.81
C VAL A 210 17.02 3.45 -18.94
N GLU A 211 16.21 2.80 -18.10
CA GLU A 211 15.42 3.48 -17.08
C GLU A 211 16.38 4.26 -16.19
N GLN A 212 16.52 5.54 -16.45
CA GLN A 212 17.27 6.45 -15.58
C GLN A 212 16.51 6.51 -14.24
N LYS A 213 17.18 6.13 -13.16
CA LYS A 213 16.66 6.33 -11.81
C LYS A 213 16.41 7.84 -11.64
N PRO A 214 15.24 8.22 -11.08
CA PRO A 214 14.99 9.62 -10.80
C PRO A 214 16.07 10.18 -9.88
N GLU A 215 16.43 11.43 -10.11
CA GLU A 215 17.34 12.16 -9.23
C GLU A 215 16.74 12.28 -7.83
N PHE A 216 17.55 12.10 -6.81
CA PHE A 216 17.08 12.18 -5.43
C PHE A 216 16.78 13.65 -5.06
N PRO A 217 15.56 14.00 -4.61
CA PRO A 217 15.16 15.38 -4.37
C PRO A 217 15.70 15.89 -3.01
N GLU A 218 17.00 16.19 -2.96
CA GLU A 218 17.71 16.52 -1.70
C GLU A 218 17.08 17.72 -0.98
N GLU A 219 16.80 18.82 -1.70
CA GLU A 219 16.21 20.04 -1.13
C GLU A 219 14.84 19.78 -0.50
N PHE A 220 13.98 19.06 -1.20
CA PHE A 220 12.65 18.68 -0.69
C PHE A 220 12.76 17.82 0.57
N VAL A 221 13.66 16.83 0.57
CA VAL A 221 13.83 15.89 1.68
C VAL A 221 14.41 16.60 2.90
N LEU A 222 15.36 17.51 2.72
CA LEU A 222 15.92 18.33 3.80
C LEU A 222 14.88 19.29 4.38
N SER A 223 14.13 20.00 3.55
CA SER A 223 13.04 20.88 4.00
C SER A 223 11.97 20.12 4.78
N ALA A 224 11.59 18.92 4.33
CA ALA A 224 10.66 18.07 5.05
C ALA A 224 11.22 17.59 6.40
N LEU A 225 12.52 17.35 6.49
CA LEU A 225 13.17 16.97 7.73
C LEU A 225 13.16 18.13 8.74
N GLU A 226 13.55 19.34 8.32
CA GLU A 226 13.54 20.54 9.17
C GLU A 226 12.16 20.81 9.82
N GLN A 227 11.08 20.52 9.08
CA GLN A 227 9.72 20.69 9.60
C GLN A 227 9.22 19.51 10.46
N SER A 228 9.97 18.41 10.52
CA SER A 228 9.61 17.21 11.29
C SER A 228 10.41 17.01 12.57
N VAL A 229 11.39 17.90 12.85
CA VAL A 229 12.22 17.84 14.06
C VAL A 229 11.45 18.26 15.31
N ASP A 230 11.83 17.69 16.44
CA ASP A 230 11.35 18.07 17.75
C ASP A 230 12.17 19.26 18.32
N ASP A 231 11.85 19.69 19.54
CA ASP A 231 12.54 20.79 20.24
C ASP A 231 14.05 20.54 20.45
N THR A 232 14.51 19.30 20.31
CA THR A 232 15.93 18.93 20.39
C THR A 232 16.64 18.99 19.03
N GLY A 233 15.91 19.34 17.95
CA GLY A 233 16.41 19.38 16.59
C GLY A 233 16.57 18.00 15.94
N TRP A 234 15.92 16.96 16.47
CA TRP A 234 15.93 15.61 15.94
C TRP A 234 14.52 15.16 15.52
N ALA A 235 14.43 14.39 14.45
CA ALA A 235 13.18 13.72 14.04
C ALA A 235 13.33 12.21 14.16
N SER A 236 12.33 11.51 14.69
CA SER A 236 12.29 10.06 14.53
C SER A 236 12.04 9.68 13.08
N LEU A 237 12.64 8.57 12.60
CA LEU A 237 12.46 8.11 11.21
C LEU A 237 10.98 7.90 10.86
N GLY A 238 10.15 7.48 11.82
CA GLY A 238 8.72 7.28 11.61
C GLY A 238 7.96 8.59 11.37
N VAL A 239 8.21 9.62 12.21
CA VAL A 239 7.63 10.95 12.04
C VAL A 239 8.05 11.55 10.71
N PHE A 240 9.34 11.54 10.42
CA PHE A 240 9.89 12.04 9.16
C PHE A 240 9.28 11.34 7.94
N GLY A 241 9.21 9.98 7.93
CA GLY A 241 8.63 9.22 6.82
C GLY A 241 7.14 9.49 6.64
N SER A 242 6.39 9.66 7.73
CA SER A 242 4.98 10.06 7.68
C SER A 242 4.82 11.47 7.09
N TYR A 243 5.70 12.40 7.48
CA TYR A 243 5.67 13.77 6.97
C TYR A 243 5.99 13.84 5.48
N LEU A 244 7.05 13.13 5.03
CA LEU A 244 7.39 13.00 3.62
C LEU A 244 6.20 12.50 2.77
N THR A 245 5.52 11.44 3.23
CA THR A 245 4.37 10.89 2.51
C THR A 245 3.16 11.84 2.50
N LYS A 246 2.99 12.67 3.54
CA LYS A 246 1.91 13.68 3.57
C LYS A 246 2.17 14.83 2.60
N LEU A 247 3.43 15.25 2.44
CA LEU A 247 3.81 16.30 1.49
C LEU A 247 3.84 15.80 0.04
N GLN A 248 4.37 14.59 -0.16
CA GLN A 248 4.52 13.98 -1.46
C GLN A 248 4.07 12.51 -1.39
N PRO A 249 2.79 12.20 -1.74
CA PRO A 249 2.21 10.86 -1.60
C PRO A 249 2.94 9.78 -2.40
N ASP A 250 3.58 10.12 -3.51
CA ASP A 250 4.34 9.22 -4.38
C ASP A 250 5.82 9.06 -3.98
N PHE A 251 6.27 9.72 -2.89
CA PHE A 251 7.63 9.51 -2.38
C PHE A 251 7.81 8.07 -1.92
N ASP A 252 8.78 7.38 -2.54
CA ASP A 252 9.14 6.01 -2.19
C ASP A 252 10.65 5.79 -2.33
N SER A 253 11.31 5.34 -1.26
CA SER A 253 12.76 5.08 -1.24
C SER A 253 13.21 4.08 -2.30
N ARG A 254 12.30 3.19 -2.76
CA ARG A 254 12.55 2.19 -3.80
C ARG A 254 12.80 2.81 -5.17
N LEU A 255 12.27 4.00 -5.45
CA LEU A 255 12.56 4.77 -6.68
C LEU A 255 14.04 5.11 -6.79
N TYR A 256 14.68 5.34 -5.65
CA TYR A 256 16.10 5.70 -5.55
C TYR A 256 17.01 4.50 -5.32
N GLY A 257 16.46 3.27 -5.35
CA GLY A 257 17.20 2.01 -5.24
C GLY A 257 17.36 1.48 -3.82
N TYR A 258 16.68 2.03 -2.83
CA TYR A 258 16.73 1.60 -1.43
C TYR A 258 15.47 0.85 -1.03
N LYS A 259 15.61 -0.32 -0.39
CA LYS A 259 14.45 -1.14 0.01
C LYS A 259 13.60 -0.47 1.09
N LYS A 260 14.20 0.33 1.96
CA LYS A 260 13.55 1.02 3.09
C LYS A 260 14.05 2.46 3.18
N LEU A 261 13.24 3.34 3.78
CA LEU A 261 13.64 4.70 4.09
C LEU A 261 14.88 4.74 5.02
N SER A 262 14.98 3.80 5.97
CA SER A 262 16.17 3.65 6.83
C SER A 262 17.46 3.41 6.04
N ASP A 263 17.38 2.62 4.96
CA ASP A 263 18.55 2.30 4.15
C ASP A 263 18.98 3.51 3.32
N LEU A 264 17.99 4.27 2.80
CA LEU A 264 18.23 5.53 2.08
C LEU A 264 18.92 6.54 2.98
N VAL A 265 18.38 6.78 4.18
CA VAL A 265 18.93 7.74 5.14
C VAL A 265 20.36 7.33 5.55
N LYS A 266 20.58 6.03 5.86
CA LYS A 266 21.92 5.52 6.21
C LYS A 266 22.93 5.62 5.08
N ALA A 267 22.49 5.58 3.83
CA ALA A 267 23.35 5.74 2.67
C ALA A 267 23.73 7.22 2.40
N LYS A 268 22.84 8.17 2.74
CA LYS A 268 23.02 9.60 2.53
C LYS A 268 23.65 10.30 3.75
N LYS A 269 24.77 9.77 4.27
CA LYS A 269 25.51 10.32 5.45
C LYS A 269 26.05 11.74 5.24
N ASN A 270 26.12 12.19 4.02
CA ASN A 270 26.48 13.58 3.69
C ASN A 270 25.36 14.58 4.03
N LEU A 271 24.09 14.12 4.07
CA LEU A 271 22.92 14.97 4.31
C LEU A 271 22.38 14.83 5.74
N PHE A 272 22.59 13.69 6.38
CA PHE A 272 21.96 13.35 7.65
C PHE A 272 22.97 12.95 8.73
N ASP A 273 22.83 13.53 9.92
CA ASP A 273 23.32 12.94 11.16
C ASP A 273 22.29 11.93 11.66
N ILE A 274 22.75 10.77 12.15
CA ILE A 274 21.90 9.65 12.51
C ILE A 274 22.29 9.13 13.89
N GLU A 275 21.28 8.93 14.74
CA GLU A 275 21.42 8.36 16.07
C GLU A 275 20.40 7.25 16.31
N GLU A 276 20.82 6.13 16.90
CA GLU A 276 19.91 5.08 17.35
C GLU A 276 19.65 5.24 18.85
N ARG A 277 18.40 5.57 19.22
CA ARG A 277 17.98 5.73 20.62
C ARG A 277 17.10 4.56 21.03
N GLN A 278 17.29 4.10 22.26
CA GLN A 278 16.44 3.08 22.87
C GLN A 278 15.30 3.76 23.61
N THR A 279 14.06 3.35 23.29
CA THR A 279 12.90 3.91 23.99
C THR A 279 12.77 3.27 25.37
N SER A 280 12.55 4.09 26.39
CA SER A 280 12.35 3.62 27.78
C SER A 280 11.21 2.59 27.83
N GLY A 281 11.50 1.38 28.33
CA GLY A 281 10.53 0.28 28.44
C GLY A 281 10.40 -0.61 27.20
N SER A 282 11.17 -0.38 26.12
CA SER A 282 11.18 -1.23 24.92
C SER A 282 12.60 -1.62 24.54
N SER A 283 12.81 -2.87 24.14
CA SER A 283 14.08 -3.32 23.55
C SER A 283 14.28 -2.84 22.10
N ARG A 284 13.31 -2.13 21.52
CA ARG A 284 13.40 -1.63 20.15
C ARG A 284 14.20 -0.33 20.09
N LYS A 285 15.20 -0.30 19.20
CA LYS A 285 15.94 0.90 18.85
C LYS A 285 15.16 1.69 17.80
N VAL A 286 14.99 2.99 18.03
CA VAL A 286 14.38 3.93 17.10
C VAL A 286 15.49 4.77 16.48
N LEU A 287 15.46 4.92 15.17
CA LEU A 287 16.40 5.75 14.43
C LEU A 287 15.92 7.21 14.47
N TYR A 288 16.77 8.09 14.93
CA TYR A 288 16.61 9.55 14.89
C TYR A 288 17.56 10.14 13.87
N LEU A 289 17.15 11.23 13.24
CA LEU A 289 17.95 11.92 12.24
C LEU A 289 17.75 13.44 12.35
N ARG A 290 18.76 14.19 11.92
CA ARG A 290 18.72 15.65 11.72
C ARG A 290 19.52 16.00 10.47
N ALA A 291 19.26 17.19 9.89
CA ALA A 291 20.06 17.72 8.81
C ALA A 291 21.50 17.95 9.28
N LYS A 292 22.44 17.60 8.42
CA LYS A 292 23.86 17.85 8.67
C LYS A 292 24.18 19.24 8.17
N ASN A 293 24.76 20.09 9.04
CA ASN A 293 25.25 21.41 8.70
C ASN A 293 26.54 21.32 7.88
#